data_ee147f988ba5c85df69921a0a10cde63
#
_entry.id   ee147f988ba5c85df69921a0a10cde63
#
_cell.length_a   1.000
_cell.length_b   1.000
_cell.length_c   1.000
_cell.angle_alpha   90.00
_cell.angle_beta   90.00
_cell.angle_gamma   90.00
#
_symmetry.space_group_name_H-M   'P 1'
#
loop_
_entity.id
_entity.type
_entity.pdbx_description
1 polymer ?
#
loop_
_entity_poly.entity_id
_entity_poly.type
_entity_poly.pdbx_seq_one_letter_code
_entity_poly.pdbx_strand_id
1 'polypeptide(L)'
;MSNWQQAHITIPKDRLTELEDFLISIGALSVTYKDAGDNPVLEPLPGETPLWPELIVTGLFDQKKNMNTVMNILQRHYPELTATKDELEDQDWERSWMDDYQPMSFGQRLWVVPTNMQAPEPNAFNLRLDPGLAFGTGTHPTTSLCLQWLDQHDVNKLSLLDYGCGSGILAIASLLLGAAMAEGVDIDPQAITASKANAAINGVNDNLAVFLPEQFEPKQFDIVMANILSGPLAELAPKLAGYTKAGGSIVLSGILEQQAESVREVYQQWFDMQPVVVDDGWAMISGRKKP
;
A
#
# COMPACT_ATOMS: atom_id res chain seq x y z
N MET A 1 26.72 -18.65 5.98
CA MET A 1 25.32 -18.25 5.74
C MET A 1 24.48 -19.45 6.09
N SER A 2 23.47 -19.28 6.89
CA SER A 2 22.58 -20.39 7.29
C SER A 2 21.45 -20.46 6.26
N ASN A 3 21.36 -21.56 5.51
CA ASN A 3 20.25 -21.75 4.59
C ASN A 3 19.11 -22.44 5.32
N TRP A 4 17.92 -21.88 5.25
CA TRP A 4 16.70 -22.51 5.75
C TRP A 4 16.14 -23.49 4.71
N GLN A 5 15.38 -24.47 5.18
CA GLN A 5 14.73 -25.44 4.28
C GLN A 5 13.23 -25.19 4.27
N GLN A 6 12.61 -25.28 3.11
CA GLN A 6 11.16 -25.08 2.94
C GLN A 6 10.49 -26.30 2.31
N ALA A 7 9.25 -26.55 2.74
CA ALA A 7 8.34 -27.48 2.09
C ALA A 7 7.05 -26.73 1.72
N HIS A 8 6.64 -26.79 0.46
CA HIS A 8 5.43 -26.16 -0.07
C HIS A 8 4.41 -27.22 -0.42
N ILE A 9 3.20 -27.08 0.07
CA ILE A 9 2.11 -28.03 -0.14
C ILE A 9 0.86 -27.26 -0.58
N THR A 10 0.28 -27.68 -1.70
CA THR A 10 -0.98 -27.09 -2.18
C THR A 10 -2.16 -27.87 -1.60
N ILE A 11 -3.09 -27.14 -0.95
CA ILE A 11 -4.28 -27.73 -0.29
C ILE A 11 -5.50 -26.83 -0.45
N PRO A 12 -6.72 -27.39 -0.37
CA PRO A 12 -7.93 -26.62 -0.13
C PRO A 12 -7.94 -26.05 1.30
N LYS A 13 -8.55 -24.88 1.48
CA LYS A 13 -8.54 -24.11 2.72
C LYS A 13 -9.06 -24.83 3.97
N ASP A 14 -9.99 -25.75 3.79
CA ASP A 14 -10.60 -26.55 4.86
C ASP A 14 -9.64 -27.54 5.53
N ARG A 15 -8.49 -27.79 4.90
CA ARG A 15 -7.43 -28.64 5.44
C ARG A 15 -6.26 -27.88 6.06
N LEU A 16 -6.33 -26.53 6.10
CA LEU A 16 -5.20 -25.71 6.57
C LEU A 16 -4.77 -26.06 8.00
N THR A 17 -5.71 -26.08 8.95
CA THR A 17 -5.41 -26.34 10.36
C THR A 17 -4.80 -27.72 10.57
N GLU A 18 -5.33 -28.74 9.89
CA GLU A 18 -4.80 -30.10 9.95
C GLU A 18 -3.34 -30.18 9.47
N LEU A 19 -3.04 -29.54 8.33
CA LEU A 19 -1.70 -29.55 7.75
C LEU A 19 -0.73 -28.68 8.57
N GLU A 20 -1.17 -27.55 9.11
CA GLU A 20 -0.37 -26.69 9.98
C GLU A 20 0.09 -27.45 11.23
N ASP A 21 -0.83 -28.06 11.94
CA ASP A 21 -0.53 -28.89 13.13
C ASP A 21 0.44 -30.03 12.79
N PHE A 22 0.21 -30.67 11.65
CA PHE A 22 1.07 -31.74 11.17
C PHE A 22 2.48 -31.26 10.88
N LEU A 23 2.66 -30.17 10.13
CA LEU A 23 3.98 -29.60 9.80
C LEU A 23 4.76 -29.23 11.06
N ILE A 24 4.09 -28.61 12.03
CA ILE A 24 4.69 -28.31 13.36
C ILE A 24 5.11 -29.60 14.04
N SER A 25 4.28 -30.65 14.04
CA SER A 25 4.57 -31.93 14.68
C SER A 25 5.81 -32.64 14.12
N ILE A 26 6.09 -32.46 12.83
CA ILE A 26 7.28 -33.03 12.16
C ILE A 26 8.49 -32.10 12.20
N GLY A 27 8.36 -30.95 12.89
CA GLY A 27 9.46 -30.05 13.24
C GLY A 27 9.59 -28.83 12.33
N ALA A 28 8.51 -28.34 11.73
CA ALA A 28 8.49 -27.01 11.15
C ALA A 28 8.60 -25.95 12.27
N LEU A 29 9.40 -24.93 12.03
CA LEU A 29 9.63 -23.80 12.96
C LEU A 29 8.57 -22.73 12.80
N SER A 30 8.05 -22.57 11.60
CA SER A 30 6.90 -21.72 11.28
C SER A 30 6.14 -22.32 10.08
N VAL A 31 4.86 -21.94 10.00
CA VAL A 31 4.01 -22.27 8.86
C VAL A 31 3.41 -20.97 8.35
N THR A 32 3.51 -20.75 7.04
CA THR A 32 2.90 -19.62 6.35
C THR A 32 2.05 -20.15 5.19
N TYR A 33 1.14 -19.34 4.69
CA TYR A 33 0.32 -19.73 3.54
C TYR A 33 0.04 -18.52 2.64
N LYS A 34 -0.13 -18.80 1.36
CA LYS A 34 -0.50 -17.82 0.33
C LYS A 34 -1.52 -18.43 -0.63
N ASP A 35 -2.13 -17.61 -1.45
CA ASP A 35 -3.00 -18.09 -2.52
C ASP A 35 -2.24 -19.03 -3.48
N ALA A 36 -2.88 -20.12 -3.86
CA ALA A 36 -2.36 -21.04 -4.89
C ALA A 36 -2.73 -20.60 -6.31
N GLY A 37 -3.72 -19.70 -6.42
CA GLY A 37 -4.18 -19.11 -7.67
C GLY A 37 -3.90 -17.60 -7.71
N ASP A 38 -4.72 -16.91 -8.44
CA ASP A 38 -4.73 -15.44 -8.53
C ASP A 38 -6.12 -14.94 -8.12
N ASN A 39 -6.56 -15.35 -6.93
CA ASN A 39 -7.88 -14.99 -6.42
C ASN A 39 -7.75 -13.74 -5.54
N PRO A 40 -8.27 -12.59 -5.94
CA PRO A 40 -8.20 -11.40 -5.11
C PRO A 40 -9.05 -11.60 -3.84
N VAL A 41 -8.45 -11.46 -2.67
CA VAL A 41 -9.19 -11.28 -1.41
C VAL A 41 -9.45 -9.78 -1.29
N LEU A 42 -10.68 -9.40 -1.64
CA LEU A 42 -11.13 -8.03 -1.59
C LEU A 42 -11.56 -7.72 -0.15
N GLU A 43 -10.97 -6.68 0.42
CA GLU A 43 -11.33 -6.02 1.69
C GLU A 43 -12.13 -6.88 2.70
N PRO A 44 -11.46 -7.71 3.51
CA PRO A 44 -12.16 -8.41 4.58
C PRO A 44 -12.73 -7.42 5.58
N LEU A 45 -13.89 -7.72 6.15
CA LEU A 45 -14.45 -6.92 7.24
C LEU A 45 -13.50 -6.97 8.45
N PRO A 46 -13.47 -5.93 9.31
CA PRO A 46 -12.64 -5.94 10.50
C PRO A 46 -12.86 -7.19 11.35
N GLY A 47 -11.80 -7.97 11.55
CA GLY A 47 -11.83 -9.24 12.29
C GLY A 47 -12.07 -10.49 11.43
N GLU A 48 -12.31 -10.34 10.13
CA GLU A 48 -12.34 -11.47 9.20
C GLU A 48 -10.95 -11.71 8.60
N THR A 49 -10.56 -12.98 8.51
CA THR A 49 -9.38 -13.44 7.77
C THR A 49 -9.83 -14.45 6.72
N PRO A 50 -10.47 -13.99 5.62
CA PRO A 50 -10.91 -14.91 4.59
C PRO A 50 -9.70 -15.62 3.97
N LEU A 51 -9.80 -16.94 3.86
CA LEU A 51 -8.81 -17.76 3.19
C LEU A 51 -9.20 -17.98 1.74
N TRP A 52 -8.21 -18.02 0.86
CA TRP A 52 -8.39 -18.41 -0.54
C TRP A 52 -8.89 -19.86 -0.64
N PRO A 53 -9.64 -20.22 -1.70
CA PRO A 53 -10.16 -21.58 -1.88
C PRO A 53 -9.07 -22.67 -1.87
N GLU A 54 -7.92 -22.38 -2.51
CA GLU A 54 -6.71 -23.19 -2.51
C GLU A 54 -5.53 -22.38 -1.97
N LEU A 55 -4.68 -23.04 -1.17
CA LEU A 55 -3.55 -22.44 -0.50
C LEU A 55 -2.26 -23.18 -0.84
N ILE A 56 -1.18 -22.44 -1.01
CA ILE A 56 0.18 -22.97 -0.90
C ILE A 56 0.61 -22.76 0.55
N VAL A 57 0.69 -23.84 1.31
CA VAL A 57 1.17 -23.83 2.69
C VAL A 57 2.66 -24.14 2.68
N THR A 58 3.44 -23.28 3.34
CA THR A 58 4.91 -23.39 3.42
C THR A 58 5.32 -23.65 4.85
N GLY A 59 5.94 -24.82 5.10
CA GLY A 59 6.61 -25.11 6.35
C GLY A 59 8.10 -24.77 6.27
N LEU A 60 8.58 -23.96 7.22
CA LEU A 60 10.00 -23.59 7.36
C LEU A 60 10.69 -24.53 8.33
N PHE A 61 11.84 -25.06 7.97
CA PHE A 61 12.62 -26.02 8.76
C PHE A 61 14.07 -25.54 8.95
N ASP A 62 14.68 -26.00 10.03
CA ASP A 62 16.10 -25.77 10.29
C ASP A 62 16.98 -26.32 9.15
N GLN A 63 18.08 -25.64 8.85
CA GLN A 63 19.03 -26.01 7.80
C GLN A 63 19.55 -27.45 7.92
N LYS A 64 19.61 -28.00 9.13
CA LYS A 64 20.09 -29.38 9.41
C LYS A 64 18.99 -30.44 9.21
N LYS A 65 17.76 -30.01 8.95
CA LYS A 65 16.64 -30.94 8.77
C LYS A 65 16.80 -31.70 7.46
N ASN A 66 16.67 -33.01 7.53
CA ASN A 66 16.69 -33.83 6.33
C ASN A 66 15.34 -33.73 5.59
N MET A 67 15.29 -32.90 4.56
CA MET A 67 14.08 -32.66 3.79
C MET A 67 13.57 -33.86 3.02
N ASN A 68 14.44 -34.81 2.64
CA ASN A 68 13.99 -36.07 2.04
C ASN A 68 13.15 -36.89 3.04
N THR A 69 13.52 -36.85 4.33
CA THR A 69 12.71 -37.48 5.38
C THR A 69 11.37 -36.76 5.55
N VAL A 70 11.35 -35.40 5.56
CA VAL A 70 10.13 -34.62 5.63
C VAL A 70 9.21 -34.94 4.46
N MET A 71 9.72 -34.92 3.23
CA MET A 71 8.95 -35.22 2.02
C MET A 71 8.39 -36.66 2.03
N ASN A 72 9.17 -37.64 2.50
CA ASN A 72 8.68 -39.02 2.64
C ASN A 72 7.56 -39.13 3.69
N ILE A 73 7.64 -38.41 4.78
CA ILE A 73 6.59 -38.39 5.81
C ILE A 73 5.32 -37.74 5.26
N LEU A 74 5.45 -36.59 4.59
CA LEU A 74 4.33 -35.89 3.92
C LEU A 74 3.66 -36.82 2.89
N GLN A 75 4.44 -37.44 2.01
CA GLN A 75 3.91 -38.36 0.97
C GLN A 75 3.19 -39.60 1.55
N ARG A 76 3.61 -40.08 2.72
CA ARG A 76 2.93 -41.20 3.39
C ARG A 76 1.63 -40.79 4.06
N HIS A 77 1.58 -39.58 4.65
CA HIS A 77 0.42 -39.10 5.37
C HIS A 77 -0.65 -38.48 4.45
N TYR A 78 -0.16 -37.85 3.37
CA TYR A 78 -0.97 -37.13 2.38
C TYR A 78 -0.54 -37.57 0.96
N PRO A 79 -0.80 -38.82 0.57
CA PRO A 79 -0.36 -39.36 -0.72
C PRO A 79 -1.00 -38.63 -1.92
N GLU A 80 -2.14 -37.96 -1.72
CA GLU A 80 -2.89 -37.22 -2.72
C GLU A 80 -2.37 -35.79 -2.92
N LEU A 81 -1.55 -35.26 -2.00
CA LEU A 81 -1.06 -33.88 -2.08
C LEU A 81 0.25 -33.79 -2.85
N THR A 82 0.39 -32.72 -3.61
CA THR A 82 1.65 -32.35 -4.24
C THR A 82 2.47 -31.51 -3.29
N ALA A 83 3.66 -31.98 -2.94
CA ALA A 83 4.60 -31.25 -2.12
C ALA A 83 5.92 -31.05 -2.87
N THR A 84 6.47 -29.82 -2.78
CA THR A 84 7.79 -29.47 -3.29
C THR A 84 8.67 -28.98 -2.15
N LYS A 85 9.99 -28.97 -2.37
CA LYS A 85 10.95 -28.43 -1.39
C LYS A 85 11.92 -27.50 -2.09
N ASP A 86 12.40 -26.51 -1.37
CA ASP A 86 13.52 -25.66 -1.78
C ASP A 86 14.36 -25.21 -0.58
N GLU A 87 15.41 -24.47 -0.87
CA GLU A 87 16.29 -23.86 0.14
C GLU A 87 16.09 -22.37 0.09
N LEU A 88 15.86 -21.78 1.27
CA LEU A 88 15.81 -20.34 1.45
C LEU A 88 17.18 -19.86 1.94
N GLU A 89 17.91 -19.17 1.09
CA GLU A 89 19.16 -18.52 1.49
C GLU A 89 18.87 -17.45 2.53
N ASP A 90 19.69 -17.43 3.59
CA ASP A 90 19.63 -16.38 4.59
C ASP A 90 20.12 -15.07 3.95
N GLN A 91 19.20 -14.21 3.62
CA GLN A 91 19.46 -12.90 3.03
C GLN A 91 19.13 -11.81 4.07
N ASP A 92 19.83 -10.71 3.96
CA ASP A 92 19.45 -9.48 4.66
C ASP A 92 18.17 -8.93 4.00
N TRP A 93 17.02 -9.48 4.41
CA TRP A 93 15.70 -9.16 3.87
C TRP A 93 15.36 -7.67 4.00
N GLU A 94 15.98 -6.97 4.94
CA GLU A 94 15.79 -5.53 5.11
C GLU A 94 16.41 -4.73 3.97
N ARG A 95 17.33 -5.32 3.19
CA ARG A 95 18.03 -4.63 2.09
C ARG A 95 17.75 -5.19 0.70
N SER A 96 17.38 -6.46 0.57
CA SER A 96 17.24 -7.09 -0.75
C SER A 96 16.21 -6.41 -1.65
N TRP A 97 15.12 -5.87 -1.08
CA TRP A 97 14.09 -5.15 -1.82
C TRP A 97 14.48 -3.67 -2.08
N MET A 98 15.47 -3.11 -1.34
CA MET A 98 16.00 -1.75 -1.61
C MET A 98 16.84 -1.71 -2.87
N ASP A 99 17.47 -2.82 -3.26
CA ASP A 99 18.30 -2.89 -4.46
C ASP A 99 17.46 -2.82 -5.75
N ASP A 100 16.20 -3.25 -5.68
CA ASP A 100 15.24 -3.21 -6.81
C ASP A 100 14.49 -1.88 -6.91
N TYR A 101 14.56 -1.01 -5.87
CA TYR A 101 13.86 0.26 -5.84
C TYR A 101 14.64 1.33 -6.60
N GLN A 102 14.18 1.64 -7.81
CA GLN A 102 14.83 2.57 -8.74
C GLN A 102 14.08 3.91 -8.81
N PRO A 103 14.72 5.00 -9.27
CA PRO A 103 14.03 6.25 -9.53
C PRO A 103 12.86 6.07 -10.51
N MET A 104 11.69 6.61 -10.15
CA MET A 104 10.45 6.50 -10.92
C MET A 104 9.91 7.88 -11.27
N SER A 105 9.44 8.07 -12.53
CA SER A 105 8.76 9.29 -12.96
C SER A 105 7.24 9.15 -12.86
N PHE A 106 6.58 10.23 -12.44
CA PHE A 106 5.13 10.32 -12.34
C PHE A 106 4.65 11.53 -13.14
N GLY A 107 4.47 11.34 -14.44
CA GLY A 107 4.15 12.42 -15.38
C GLY A 107 5.38 13.09 -15.97
N GLN A 108 5.41 14.42 -16.04
CA GLN A 108 6.47 15.17 -16.74
C GLN A 108 7.45 15.88 -15.78
N ARG A 109 7.02 16.19 -14.57
CA ARG A 109 7.72 17.06 -13.64
C ARG A 109 8.17 16.40 -12.36
N LEU A 110 7.47 15.32 -11.93
CA LEU A 110 7.62 14.70 -10.61
C LEU A 110 8.38 13.36 -10.73
N TRP A 111 9.38 13.19 -9.87
CA TRP A 111 10.11 11.95 -9.68
C TRP A 111 10.08 11.53 -8.22
N VAL A 112 10.02 10.23 -7.96
CA VAL A 112 10.35 9.63 -6.67
C VAL A 112 11.70 8.96 -6.80
N VAL A 113 12.64 9.31 -5.93
CA VAL A 113 14.06 8.93 -6.05
C VAL A 113 14.53 8.39 -4.71
N PRO A 114 15.10 7.17 -4.64
CA PRO A 114 15.75 6.64 -3.45
C PRO A 114 16.78 7.64 -2.90
N THR A 115 16.94 7.72 -1.57
CA THR A 115 17.86 8.70 -0.95
C THR A 115 19.31 8.45 -1.31
N ASN A 116 19.69 7.20 -1.56
CA ASN A 116 21.03 6.76 -1.94
C ASN A 116 21.35 6.90 -3.44
N MET A 117 20.39 7.31 -4.27
CA MET A 117 20.55 7.42 -5.72
C MET A 117 20.55 8.87 -6.20
N GLN A 118 21.17 9.10 -7.35
CA GLN A 118 21.11 10.39 -8.02
C GLN A 118 19.78 10.52 -8.79
N ALA A 119 19.21 11.73 -8.81
CA ALA A 119 18.04 12.01 -9.61
C ALA A 119 18.39 11.94 -11.10
N PRO A 120 17.64 11.18 -11.92
CA PRO A 120 17.84 11.13 -13.37
C PRO A 120 17.64 12.50 -14.03
N GLU A 121 16.69 13.29 -13.52
CA GLU A 121 16.36 14.63 -13.97
C GLU A 121 16.54 15.63 -12.82
N PRO A 122 17.73 16.20 -12.62
CA PRO A 122 18.01 17.06 -11.46
C PRO A 122 17.16 18.35 -11.39
N ASN A 123 16.63 18.82 -12.53
CA ASN A 123 15.80 20.01 -12.62
C ASN A 123 14.30 19.73 -12.41
N ALA A 124 13.89 18.47 -12.32
CA ALA A 124 12.53 18.06 -11.99
C ALA A 124 12.27 18.17 -10.48
N PHE A 125 11.02 18.02 -10.08
CA PHE A 125 10.64 17.88 -8.67
C PHE A 125 10.99 16.47 -8.21
N ASN A 126 12.04 16.36 -7.42
CA ASN A 126 12.57 15.06 -6.97
C ASN A 126 12.18 14.82 -5.50
N LEU A 127 11.19 13.99 -5.28
CA LEU A 127 10.81 13.51 -3.96
C LEU A 127 11.77 12.41 -3.53
N ARG A 128 12.49 12.62 -2.44
CA ARG A 128 13.40 11.66 -1.84
C ARG A 128 12.65 10.75 -0.89
N LEU A 129 12.63 9.47 -1.19
CA LEU A 129 11.93 8.49 -0.38
C LEU A 129 12.65 7.16 -0.44
N ASP A 130 12.90 6.59 0.73
CA ASP A 130 13.29 5.19 0.84
C ASP A 130 12.07 4.38 1.23
N PRO A 131 11.89 3.20 0.64
CA PRO A 131 10.87 2.28 1.08
C PRO A 131 11.09 1.94 2.57
N GLY A 132 10.06 2.08 3.38
CA GLY A 132 10.09 1.86 4.82
C GLY A 132 8.93 1.00 5.30
N LEU A 133 8.70 0.99 6.62
CA LEU A 133 7.60 0.25 7.23
C LEU A 133 6.22 0.88 6.96
N ALA A 134 6.16 2.16 6.57
CA ALA A 134 4.91 2.82 6.24
C ALA A 134 4.52 2.58 4.78
N PHE A 135 3.22 2.41 4.53
CA PHE A 135 2.65 2.25 3.18
C PHE A 135 2.86 3.52 2.33
N GLY A 136 2.98 3.35 1.00
CA GLY A 136 3.09 4.46 0.06
C GLY A 136 4.54 4.72 -0.38
N THR A 137 5.11 3.79 -1.16
CA THR A 137 6.46 3.93 -1.76
C THR A 137 6.42 4.51 -3.19
N GLY A 138 5.24 4.70 -3.75
CA GLY A 138 5.06 5.10 -5.15
C GLY A 138 4.91 3.93 -6.13
N THR A 139 5.41 2.74 -5.80
CA THR A 139 5.38 1.57 -6.69
C THR A 139 3.98 1.01 -6.93
N HIS A 140 3.06 1.20 -5.98
CA HIS A 140 1.70 0.71 -6.11
C HIS A 140 0.89 1.57 -7.08
N PRO A 141 0.08 0.99 -8.00
CA PRO A 141 -0.71 1.74 -8.99
C PRO A 141 -1.57 2.85 -8.37
N THR A 142 -2.17 2.62 -7.20
CA THR A 142 -2.99 3.63 -6.51
C THR A 142 -2.23 4.89 -6.13
N THR A 143 -1.00 4.74 -5.66
CA THR A 143 -0.11 5.87 -5.32
C THR A 143 0.38 6.55 -6.60
N SER A 144 0.73 5.76 -7.63
CA SER A 144 1.12 6.25 -8.95
C SER A 144 0.05 7.15 -9.56
N LEU A 145 -1.21 6.71 -9.57
CA LEU A 145 -2.34 7.49 -10.08
C LEU A 145 -2.50 8.84 -9.37
N CYS A 146 -2.37 8.86 -8.03
CA CYS A 146 -2.44 10.11 -7.25
C CYS A 146 -1.27 11.05 -7.54
N LEU A 147 -0.04 10.53 -7.66
CA LEU A 147 1.15 11.33 -7.99
C LEU A 147 1.06 11.89 -9.41
N GLN A 148 0.57 11.11 -10.38
CA GLN A 148 0.31 11.57 -11.75
C GLN A 148 -0.75 12.68 -11.77
N TRP A 149 -1.80 12.56 -10.95
CA TRP A 149 -2.80 13.62 -10.83
C TRP A 149 -2.17 14.90 -10.31
N LEU A 150 -1.33 14.85 -9.27
CA LEU A 150 -0.61 16.02 -8.74
C LEU A 150 0.32 16.63 -9.80
N ASP A 151 1.02 15.81 -10.60
CA ASP A 151 1.89 16.29 -11.66
C ASP A 151 1.12 17.05 -12.76
N GLN A 152 -0.09 16.60 -13.08
CA GLN A 152 -0.92 17.16 -14.17
C GLN A 152 -1.69 18.42 -13.75
N HIS A 153 -1.82 18.70 -12.45
CA HIS A 153 -2.63 19.82 -11.95
C HIS A 153 -1.74 20.92 -11.34
N ASP A 154 -2.19 22.15 -11.47
CA ASP A 154 -1.54 23.28 -10.80
C ASP A 154 -1.98 23.30 -9.32
N VAL A 155 -1.07 22.96 -8.44
CA VAL A 155 -1.26 22.96 -6.98
C VAL A 155 -0.59 24.15 -6.30
N ASN A 156 0.00 25.08 -7.09
CA ASN A 156 0.76 26.20 -6.57
C ASN A 156 -0.08 27.07 -5.63
N LYS A 157 0.45 27.31 -4.44
CA LYS A 157 -0.18 28.09 -3.35
C LYS A 157 -1.49 27.50 -2.80
N LEU A 158 -1.87 26.31 -3.18
CA LEU A 158 -3.05 25.63 -2.64
C LEU A 158 -2.75 24.92 -1.32
N SER A 159 -3.79 24.66 -0.54
CA SER A 159 -3.75 23.82 0.66
C SER A 159 -4.21 22.42 0.34
N LEU A 160 -3.51 21.41 0.87
CA LEU A 160 -3.83 20.00 0.63
C LEU A 160 -4.02 19.24 1.95
N LEU A 161 -5.03 18.38 2.00
CA LEU A 161 -5.22 17.35 3.03
C LEU A 161 -4.96 15.98 2.40
N ASP A 162 -4.08 15.20 3.02
CA ASP A 162 -3.78 13.80 2.71
C ASP A 162 -4.35 12.91 3.82
N TYR A 163 -5.51 12.29 3.56
CA TYR A 163 -6.24 11.51 4.56
C TYR A 163 -5.94 10.01 4.38
N GLY A 164 -5.26 9.41 5.35
CA GLY A 164 -4.55 8.14 5.23
C GLY A 164 -3.17 8.35 4.62
N CYS A 165 -2.38 9.26 5.22
CA CYS A 165 -1.16 9.77 4.57
C CYS A 165 -0.01 8.76 4.49
N GLY A 166 0.02 7.71 5.32
CA GLY A 166 1.06 6.68 5.29
C GLY A 166 2.47 7.28 5.40
N SER A 167 3.28 7.12 4.36
CA SER A 167 4.63 7.69 4.26
C SER A 167 4.66 9.21 4.10
N GLY A 168 3.49 9.85 3.87
CA GLY A 168 3.36 11.26 3.54
C GLY A 168 3.67 11.62 2.09
N ILE A 169 3.84 10.62 1.22
CA ILE A 169 4.31 10.81 -0.15
C ILE A 169 3.45 11.82 -0.95
N LEU A 170 2.12 11.76 -0.83
CA LEU A 170 1.23 12.65 -1.59
C LEU A 170 1.30 14.09 -1.05
N ALA A 171 1.29 14.25 0.27
CA ALA A 171 1.46 15.54 0.92
C ALA A 171 2.80 16.19 0.55
N ILE A 172 3.91 15.43 0.65
CA ILE A 172 5.26 15.90 0.30
C ILE A 172 5.36 16.25 -1.18
N ALA A 173 4.82 15.40 -2.07
CA ALA A 173 4.78 15.67 -3.51
C ALA A 173 4.06 16.99 -3.81
N SER A 174 2.92 17.24 -3.18
CA SER A 174 2.17 18.49 -3.35
C SER A 174 2.98 19.72 -2.95
N LEU A 175 3.72 19.65 -1.83
CA LEU A 175 4.57 20.75 -1.35
C LEU A 175 5.74 21.00 -2.31
N LEU A 176 6.40 19.96 -2.80
CA LEU A 176 7.47 20.08 -3.80
C LEU A 176 6.93 20.73 -5.09
N LEU A 177 5.69 20.40 -5.49
CA LEU A 177 5.02 20.99 -6.66
C LEU A 177 4.50 22.42 -6.42
N GLY A 178 4.68 23.00 -5.21
CA GLY A 178 4.40 24.39 -4.90
C GLY A 178 3.16 24.64 -4.05
N ALA A 179 2.53 23.61 -3.47
CA ALA A 179 1.46 23.81 -2.49
C ALA A 179 1.96 24.67 -1.31
N ALA A 180 1.11 25.55 -0.79
CA ALA A 180 1.47 26.45 0.30
C ALA A 180 1.61 25.71 1.62
N MET A 181 0.75 24.72 1.84
CA MET A 181 0.74 23.87 3.02
C MET A 181 0.07 22.53 2.73
N ALA A 182 0.48 21.51 3.44
CA ALA A 182 -0.18 20.22 3.44
C ALA A 182 -0.42 19.74 4.88
N GLU A 183 -1.50 19.00 5.08
CA GLU A 183 -1.76 18.28 6.31
C GLU A 183 -2.00 16.79 5.99
N GLY A 184 -1.42 15.94 6.82
CA GLY A 184 -1.62 14.50 6.77
C GLY A 184 -2.42 14.02 7.98
N VAL A 185 -3.30 13.05 7.77
CA VAL A 185 -4.02 12.36 8.85
C VAL A 185 -3.85 10.87 8.65
N ASP A 186 -3.46 10.15 9.70
CA ASP A 186 -3.39 8.68 9.65
C ASP A 186 -3.73 8.08 11.01
N ILE A 187 -4.31 6.88 11.01
CA ILE A 187 -4.64 6.13 12.23
C ILE A 187 -3.42 5.44 12.84
N ASP A 188 -2.36 5.25 12.06
CA ASP A 188 -1.14 4.57 12.50
C ASP A 188 -0.10 5.58 13.00
N PRO A 189 0.32 5.51 14.28
CA PRO A 189 1.40 6.35 14.79
C PRO A 189 2.74 6.19 14.03
N GLN A 190 2.98 5.03 13.40
CA GLN A 190 4.17 4.81 12.58
C GLN A 190 4.13 5.66 11.31
N ALA A 191 2.95 5.80 10.68
CA ALA A 191 2.73 6.68 9.53
C ALA A 191 3.05 8.14 9.88
N ILE A 192 2.63 8.62 11.06
CA ILE A 192 2.94 9.98 11.54
C ILE A 192 4.46 10.18 11.67
N THR A 193 5.16 9.20 12.21
CA THR A 193 6.62 9.25 12.37
C THR A 193 7.33 9.23 11.01
N ALA A 194 6.91 8.34 10.11
CA ALA A 194 7.47 8.21 8.77
C ALA A 194 7.25 9.47 7.94
N SER A 195 6.04 10.02 7.92
CA SER A 195 5.72 11.27 7.20
C SER A 195 6.59 12.45 7.66
N LYS A 196 6.81 12.59 8.97
CA LYS A 196 7.70 13.66 9.51
C LYS A 196 9.15 13.47 9.07
N ALA A 197 9.66 12.24 9.13
CA ALA A 197 11.02 11.91 8.70
C ALA A 197 11.20 12.19 7.19
N ASN A 198 10.25 11.75 6.37
CA ASN A 198 10.28 11.96 4.93
C ASN A 198 10.16 13.46 4.57
N ALA A 199 9.32 14.22 5.27
CA ALA A 199 9.22 15.66 5.07
C ALA A 199 10.56 16.38 5.37
N ALA A 200 11.26 15.97 6.43
CA ALA A 200 12.58 16.52 6.78
C ALA A 200 13.63 16.21 5.71
N ILE A 201 13.67 14.97 5.17
CA ILE A 201 14.54 14.58 4.06
C ILE A 201 14.32 15.46 2.83
N ASN A 202 13.05 15.84 2.58
CA ASN A 202 12.68 16.65 1.42
C ASN A 202 12.69 18.17 1.68
N GLY A 203 13.03 18.61 2.90
CA GLY A 203 13.11 20.03 3.27
C GLY A 203 11.76 20.76 3.27
N VAL A 204 10.65 20.03 3.48
CA VAL A 204 9.28 20.59 3.49
C VAL A 204 8.57 20.46 4.85
N ASN A 205 9.31 20.10 5.89
CA ASN A 205 8.80 19.88 7.25
C ASN A 205 8.08 21.11 7.84
N ASP A 206 8.47 22.34 7.47
CA ASP A 206 7.86 23.55 7.98
C ASP A 206 6.44 23.79 7.39
N ASN A 207 6.13 23.16 6.27
CA ASN A 207 4.87 23.30 5.55
C ASN A 207 3.98 22.05 5.64
N LEU A 208 4.46 20.98 6.30
CA LEU A 208 3.71 19.74 6.55
C LEU A 208 3.38 19.59 8.04
N ALA A 209 2.11 19.44 8.36
CA ALA A 209 1.65 19.00 9.68
C ALA A 209 0.96 17.64 9.56
N VAL A 210 1.24 16.70 10.48
CA VAL A 210 0.63 15.36 10.46
C VAL A 210 0.06 15.00 11.83
N PHE A 211 -1.12 14.38 11.84
CA PHE A 211 -1.96 14.18 13.00
C PHE A 211 -2.56 12.77 13.05
N LEU A 212 -2.79 12.26 14.25
CA LEU A 212 -3.78 11.21 14.47
C LEU A 212 -5.19 11.80 14.33
N PRO A 213 -6.22 11.00 13.97
CA PRO A 213 -7.57 11.50 13.72
C PRO A 213 -8.18 12.30 14.87
N GLU A 214 -7.88 11.95 16.12
CA GLU A 214 -8.34 12.64 17.33
C GLU A 214 -7.63 13.96 17.60
N GLN A 215 -6.50 14.20 16.97
CA GLN A 215 -5.69 15.42 17.08
C GLN A 215 -5.98 16.41 15.94
N PHE A 216 -6.65 15.94 14.88
CA PHE A 216 -6.91 16.73 13.69
C PHE A 216 -8.10 17.67 13.91
N GLU A 217 -7.85 18.97 13.77
CA GLU A 217 -8.90 19.98 13.82
C GLU A 217 -9.56 20.15 12.44
N PRO A 218 -10.90 19.93 12.33
CA PRO A 218 -11.61 20.04 11.07
C PRO A 218 -11.50 21.43 10.45
N LYS A 219 -11.01 21.50 9.21
CA LYS A 219 -10.97 22.72 8.38
C LYS A 219 -11.07 22.37 6.90
N GLN A 220 -11.14 23.36 6.03
CA GLN A 220 -11.31 23.17 4.61
C GLN A 220 -10.01 23.41 3.83
N PHE A 221 -9.79 22.57 2.83
CA PHE A 221 -8.62 22.56 1.94
C PHE A 221 -9.05 22.77 0.49
N ASP A 222 -8.13 23.26 -0.32
CA ASP A 222 -8.34 23.40 -1.76
C ASP A 222 -8.33 22.02 -2.46
N ILE A 223 -7.53 21.09 -1.92
CA ILE A 223 -7.42 19.72 -2.39
C ILE A 223 -7.54 18.77 -1.20
N VAL A 224 -8.37 17.75 -1.31
CA VAL A 224 -8.44 16.62 -0.38
C VAL A 224 -8.10 15.35 -1.15
N MET A 225 -7.05 14.65 -0.72
CA MET A 225 -6.65 13.35 -1.25
C MET A 225 -6.86 12.27 -0.21
N ALA A 226 -7.27 11.08 -0.65
CA ALA A 226 -7.32 9.88 0.19
C ALA A 226 -7.01 8.65 -0.66
N ASN A 227 -5.92 7.97 -0.34
CA ASN A 227 -5.53 6.70 -0.96
C ASN A 227 -5.67 5.58 0.06
N ILE A 228 -6.91 5.21 0.32
CA ILE A 228 -7.32 4.19 1.30
C ILE A 228 -8.36 3.26 0.69
N LEU A 229 -8.73 2.20 1.40
CA LEU A 229 -9.66 1.19 0.93
C LEU A 229 -11.07 1.77 0.63
N SER A 230 -11.81 1.13 -0.28
CA SER A 230 -13.10 1.61 -0.81
C SER A 230 -14.19 1.69 0.26
N GLY A 231 -14.24 0.74 1.21
CA GLY A 231 -15.20 0.73 2.31
C GLY A 231 -15.06 2.00 3.19
N PRO A 232 -13.89 2.27 3.78
CA PRO A 232 -13.61 3.51 4.49
C PRO A 232 -13.86 4.78 3.66
N LEU A 233 -13.53 4.79 2.36
CA LEU A 233 -13.84 5.94 1.50
C LEU A 233 -15.32 6.24 1.43
N ALA A 234 -16.17 5.21 1.31
CA ALA A 234 -17.62 5.39 1.28
C ALA A 234 -18.17 5.91 2.63
N GLU A 235 -17.68 5.38 3.75
CA GLU A 235 -18.08 5.81 5.09
C GLU A 235 -17.64 7.24 5.42
N LEU A 236 -16.44 7.62 5.01
CA LEU A 236 -15.84 8.93 5.28
C LEU A 236 -16.33 10.01 4.30
N ALA A 237 -17.12 9.68 3.28
CA ALA A 237 -17.50 10.61 2.23
C ALA A 237 -18.11 11.94 2.73
N PRO A 238 -19.06 11.98 3.70
CA PRO A 238 -19.56 13.24 4.24
C PRO A 238 -18.46 14.09 4.91
N LYS A 239 -17.52 13.42 5.58
CA LYS A 239 -16.41 14.05 6.30
C LYS A 239 -15.40 14.65 5.32
N LEU A 240 -14.97 13.87 4.32
CA LEU A 240 -14.03 14.33 3.30
C LEU A 240 -14.64 15.44 2.43
N ALA A 241 -15.94 15.33 2.12
CA ALA A 241 -16.65 16.42 1.47
C ALA A 241 -16.67 17.69 2.35
N GLY A 242 -16.87 17.57 3.66
CA GLY A 242 -16.81 18.68 4.60
C GLY A 242 -15.44 19.38 4.62
N TYR A 243 -14.37 18.62 4.44
CA TYR A 243 -12.99 19.14 4.41
C TYR A 243 -12.59 19.77 3.08
N THR A 244 -13.36 19.58 2.02
CA THR A 244 -13.08 20.20 0.72
C THR A 244 -13.79 21.57 0.63
N LYS A 245 -13.07 22.63 0.22
CA LYS A 245 -13.65 23.94 -0.06
C LYS A 245 -14.64 23.88 -1.24
N ALA A 246 -15.63 24.77 -1.29
CA ALA A 246 -16.45 24.95 -2.50
C ALA A 246 -15.54 25.23 -3.70
N GLY A 247 -15.75 24.53 -4.82
CA GLY A 247 -14.86 24.59 -5.98
C GLY A 247 -13.49 23.95 -5.77
N GLY A 248 -13.20 23.33 -4.63
CA GLY A 248 -12.00 22.54 -4.37
C GLY A 248 -12.06 21.15 -5.04
N SER A 249 -10.97 20.44 -5.02
CA SER A 249 -10.84 19.11 -5.64
C SER A 249 -10.82 17.99 -4.60
N ILE A 250 -11.45 16.87 -4.91
CA ILE A 250 -11.27 15.59 -4.20
C ILE A 250 -10.60 14.61 -5.14
N VAL A 251 -9.67 13.80 -4.59
CA VAL A 251 -8.95 12.75 -5.33
C VAL A 251 -8.88 11.51 -4.44
N LEU A 252 -9.44 10.42 -4.92
CA LEU A 252 -9.61 9.19 -4.17
C LEU A 252 -9.00 8.02 -4.94
N SER A 253 -8.22 7.19 -4.26
CA SER A 253 -7.63 5.96 -4.81
C SER A 253 -7.55 4.89 -3.72
N GLY A 254 -6.91 3.75 -4.00
CA GLY A 254 -7.00 2.57 -3.14
C GLY A 254 -8.26 1.74 -3.43
N ILE A 255 -8.81 1.92 -4.63
CA ILE A 255 -10.10 1.39 -5.08
C ILE A 255 -9.82 0.41 -6.21
N LEU A 256 -10.37 -0.80 -6.15
CA LEU A 256 -10.35 -1.71 -7.29
C LEU A 256 -11.26 -1.18 -8.41
N GLU A 257 -10.88 -1.45 -9.67
CA GLU A 257 -11.66 -0.99 -10.83
C GLU A 257 -13.16 -1.32 -10.70
N GLN A 258 -13.49 -2.53 -10.26
CA GLN A 258 -14.88 -2.99 -10.08
C GLN A 258 -15.64 -2.26 -8.97
N GLN A 259 -14.95 -1.60 -8.03
CA GLN A 259 -15.55 -0.83 -6.94
C GLN A 259 -15.69 0.66 -7.29
N ALA A 260 -15.00 1.12 -8.32
CA ALA A 260 -14.85 2.55 -8.61
C ALA A 260 -16.19 3.26 -8.80
N GLU A 261 -17.12 2.67 -9.55
CA GLU A 261 -18.41 3.33 -9.82
C GLU A 261 -19.27 3.44 -8.55
N SER A 262 -19.27 2.42 -7.69
CA SER A 262 -20.03 2.47 -6.43
C SER A 262 -19.52 3.56 -5.48
N VAL A 263 -18.18 3.72 -5.37
CA VAL A 263 -17.59 4.80 -4.59
C VAL A 263 -17.89 6.15 -5.23
N ARG A 264 -17.74 6.27 -6.55
CA ARG A 264 -18.03 7.49 -7.31
C ARG A 264 -19.46 7.98 -7.10
N GLU A 265 -20.45 7.09 -7.13
CA GLU A 265 -21.88 7.40 -6.88
C GLU A 265 -22.08 8.02 -5.50
N VAL A 266 -21.41 7.54 -4.46
CA VAL A 266 -21.49 8.13 -3.11
C VAL A 266 -21.08 9.60 -3.10
N TYR A 267 -20.03 9.96 -3.84
CA TYR A 267 -19.48 11.32 -3.86
C TYR A 267 -20.24 12.29 -4.77
N GLN A 268 -21.03 11.81 -5.72
CA GLN A 268 -21.78 12.64 -6.69
C GLN A 268 -22.71 13.69 -6.03
N GLN A 269 -23.17 13.44 -4.81
CA GLN A 269 -24.02 14.40 -4.12
C GLN A 269 -23.30 15.72 -3.79
N TRP A 270 -21.98 15.69 -3.62
CA TRP A 270 -21.19 16.89 -3.25
C TRP A 270 -20.27 17.35 -4.37
N PHE A 271 -19.94 16.48 -5.32
CA PHE A 271 -18.92 16.75 -6.34
C PHE A 271 -19.44 16.50 -7.76
N ASP A 272 -18.94 17.31 -8.69
CA ASP A 272 -19.00 17.02 -10.12
C ASP A 272 -17.83 16.09 -10.45
N MET A 273 -18.15 14.81 -10.55
CA MET A 273 -17.14 13.74 -10.68
C MET A 273 -16.60 13.65 -12.11
N GLN A 274 -15.28 13.48 -12.22
CA GLN A 274 -14.58 13.23 -13.47
C GLN A 274 -14.68 11.73 -13.86
N PRO A 275 -14.33 11.37 -15.11
CA PRO A 275 -14.18 9.97 -15.51
C PRO A 275 -13.21 9.23 -14.61
N VAL A 276 -13.49 7.95 -14.37
CA VAL A 276 -12.59 7.04 -13.63
C VAL A 276 -11.30 6.84 -14.43
N VAL A 277 -10.16 6.89 -13.76
CA VAL A 277 -8.86 6.54 -14.32
C VAL A 277 -8.42 5.21 -13.73
N VAL A 278 -8.03 4.27 -14.59
CA VAL A 278 -7.66 2.89 -14.18
C VAL A 278 -6.23 2.60 -14.60
N ASP A 279 -5.49 1.94 -13.72
CA ASP A 279 -4.15 1.43 -13.95
C ASP A 279 -3.98 0.10 -13.20
N ASP A 280 -3.64 -0.96 -13.93
CA ASP A 280 -3.39 -2.32 -13.42
C ASP A 280 -4.49 -2.84 -12.46
N GLY A 281 -5.77 -2.68 -12.86
CA GLY A 281 -6.93 -3.12 -12.08
C GLY A 281 -7.29 -2.24 -10.87
N TRP A 282 -6.54 -1.13 -10.65
CA TRP A 282 -6.81 -0.13 -9.63
C TRP A 282 -7.35 1.15 -10.23
N ALA A 283 -8.18 1.84 -9.46
CA ALA A 283 -8.85 3.04 -9.91
C ALA A 283 -8.51 4.27 -9.07
N MET A 284 -8.53 5.41 -9.73
CA MET A 284 -8.59 6.73 -9.13
C MET A 284 -9.86 7.44 -9.61
N ILE A 285 -10.59 8.03 -8.69
CA ILE A 285 -11.72 8.92 -8.97
C ILE A 285 -11.41 10.31 -8.46
N SER A 286 -11.81 11.32 -9.22
CA SER A 286 -11.64 12.71 -8.80
C SER A 286 -12.89 13.53 -9.12
N GLY A 287 -13.03 14.68 -8.46
CA GLY A 287 -14.18 15.54 -8.67
C GLY A 287 -13.95 16.96 -8.14
N ARG A 288 -14.77 17.88 -8.64
CA ARG A 288 -14.80 19.28 -8.22
C ARG A 288 -15.98 19.50 -7.31
N LYS A 289 -15.76 20.08 -6.11
CA LYS A 289 -16.84 20.33 -5.17
C LYS A 289 -17.81 21.38 -5.70
N LYS A 290 -19.09 21.03 -5.65
CA LYS A 290 -20.19 21.93 -6.00
C LYS A 290 -20.20 23.15 -5.08
N PRO A 291 -20.72 24.28 -5.58
CA PRO A 291 -20.85 25.53 -4.80
C PRO A 291 -21.62 25.37 -3.48
#